data_7ede0c28ecd45b97464e73cc413e18e5
#
_entry.id   7ede0c28ecd45b97464e73cc413e18e5
#
_cell.length_a   1.000
_cell.length_b   1.000
_cell.length_c   1.000
_cell.angle_alpha   90.00
_cell.angle_beta   90.00
_cell.angle_gamma   90.00
#
_symmetry.space_group_name_H-M   'P 1'
#
loop_
_entity.id
_entity.type
_entity.pdbx_description
1 polymer ?
#
loop_
_entity_poly.entity_id
_entity_poly.type
_entity_poly.pdbx_seq_one_letter_code
_entity_poly.pdbx_strand_id
1 'polypeptide(L)'
;MDAQEFITEQNFDPQQLATLNREELVNTLKEIVENGEITAIKEQVDCIKQLFYKRHQQELAEVTTQEEVEIENGEDVEPKQKQADPVEAEFKAVMGIYREKRAAYLAAIDAEYAANLEKKQAIIAKLEALIANEGDLNETIAAFRILQNEWKEIGPVSPTHVTEIWKEYNHYQEQFYDLIKINAA
;
A
#
# COMPACT_ATOMS: atom_id res chain seq x y z
N MET A 1 -3.49 -29.65 9.36
CA MET A 1 -2.55 -28.56 9.13
C MET A 1 -3.33 -27.28 9.35
N ASP A 2 -2.99 -26.57 10.39
CA ASP A 2 -3.70 -25.36 10.77
C ASP A 2 -3.36 -24.22 9.80
N ALA A 3 -4.37 -23.48 9.38
CA ALA A 3 -4.24 -22.34 8.51
C ALA A 3 -3.29 -21.24 9.03
N GLN A 4 -2.93 -21.31 10.32
CA GLN A 4 -1.93 -20.44 10.94
C GLN A 4 -0.51 -20.62 10.40
N GLU A 5 -0.18 -21.75 9.78
CA GLU A 5 1.15 -21.97 9.17
C GLU A 5 1.35 -21.18 7.86
N PHE A 6 0.27 -20.70 7.24
CA PHE A 6 0.34 -19.93 5.98
C PHE A 6 0.57 -18.42 6.16
N ILE A 7 0.47 -17.92 7.38
CA ILE A 7 0.36 -16.46 7.67
C ILE A 7 1.72 -15.78 7.89
N THR A 8 2.80 -16.50 8.07
CA THR A 8 4.12 -15.88 8.24
C THR A 8 4.77 -15.61 6.88
N GLU A 9 5.27 -14.38 6.70
CA GLU A 9 6.00 -13.94 5.48
C GLU A 9 7.08 -14.91 5.00
N GLN A 10 7.57 -15.77 5.89
CA GLN A 10 8.66 -16.72 5.61
C GLN A 10 8.19 -18.07 5.04
N ASN A 11 6.88 -18.38 5.07
CA ASN A 11 6.34 -19.68 4.68
C ASN A 11 5.25 -19.62 3.60
N PHE A 12 5.19 -18.56 2.81
CA PHE A 12 4.26 -18.50 1.69
C PHE A 12 4.68 -19.49 0.60
N ASP A 13 3.89 -20.58 0.43
CA ASP A 13 4.12 -21.56 -0.61
C ASP A 13 2.94 -21.56 -1.61
N PRO A 14 3.16 -21.02 -2.84
CA PRO A 14 2.14 -21.04 -3.88
C PRO A 14 1.68 -22.44 -4.28
N GLN A 15 2.53 -23.45 -4.13
CA GLN A 15 2.19 -24.83 -4.48
C GLN A 15 1.19 -25.44 -3.51
N GLN A 16 1.29 -25.11 -2.23
CA GLN A 16 0.32 -25.54 -1.23
C GLN A 16 -1.05 -24.90 -1.47
N LEU A 17 -1.09 -23.63 -1.81
CA LEU A 17 -2.33 -22.93 -2.16
C LEU A 17 -3.02 -23.53 -3.39
N ALA A 18 -2.26 -24.01 -4.36
CA ALA A 18 -2.79 -24.64 -5.57
C ALA A 18 -3.53 -25.97 -5.30
N THR A 19 -3.35 -26.59 -4.13
CA THR A 19 -4.06 -27.81 -3.72
C THR A 19 -5.41 -27.55 -3.07
N LEU A 20 -5.70 -26.31 -2.69
CA LEU A 20 -6.91 -25.92 -1.98
C LEU A 20 -8.11 -25.78 -2.92
N ASN A 21 -9.30 -26.11 -2.42
CA ASN A 21 -10.55 -25.82 -3.11
C ASN A 21 -10.95 -24.34 -2.93
N ARG A 22 -12.03 -23.90 -3.60
CA ARG A 22 -12.48 -22.52 -3.53
C ARG A 22 -12.83 -22.05 -2.12
N GLU A 23 -13.50 -22.88 -1.35
CA GLU A 23 -13.91 -22.58 0.02
C GLU A 23 -12.69 -22.42 0.95
N GLU A 24 -11.72 -23.32 0.84
CA GLU A 24 -10.45 -23.25 1.58
C GLU A 24 -9.63 -22.03 1.18
N LEU A 25 -9.61 -21.66 -0.11
CA LEU A 25 -8.96 -20.45 -0.60
C LEU A 25 -9.59 -19.19 -0.01
N VAL A 26 -10.91 -19.11 0.07
CA VAL A 26 -11.62 -17.99 0.69
C VAL A 26 -11.32 -17.90 2.18
N ASN A 27 -11.32 -19.02 2.89
CA ASN A 27 -10.97 -19.03 4.31
C ASN A 27 -9.54 -18.59 4.56
N THR A 28 -8.59 -19.04 3.74
CA THR A 28 -7.19 -18.62 3.81
C THR A 28 -7.04 -17.12 3.52
N LEU A 29 -7.73 -16.62 2.51
CA LEU A 29 -7.75 -15.19 2.17
C LEU A 29 -8.29 -14.36 3.33
N LYS A 30 -9.37 -14.80 3.95
CA LYS A 30 -9.98 -14.13 5.10
C LYS A 30 -9.00 -14.01 6.27
N GLU A 31 -8.30 -15.07 6.62
CA GLU A 31 -7.29 -15.03 7.67
C GLU A 31 -6.12 -14.13 7.35
N ILE A 32 -5.62 -14.15 6.11
CA ILE A 32 -4.53 -13.28 5.65
C ILE A 32 -4.95 -11.81 5.72
N VAL A 33 -6.16 -11.47 5.30
CA VAL A 33 -6.68 -10.10 5.31
C VAL A 33 -6.94 -9.61 6.74
N GLU A 34 -7.40 -10.49 7.64
CA GLU A 34 -7.65 -10.13 9.04
C GLU A 34 -6.38 -9.95 9.85
N ASN A 35 -5.38 -10.79 9.67
CA ASN A 35 -4.20 -10.88 10.54
C ASN A 35 -2.90 -10.40 9.91
N GLY A 36 -2.82 -10.31 8.57
CA GLY A 36 -1.63 -9.89 7.85
C GLY A 36 -1.47 -8.38 7.79
N GLU A 37 -0.23 -7.92 7.69
CA GLU A 37 0.07 -6.53 7.38
C GLU A 37 -0.24 -6.22 5.93
N ILE A 38 -0.99 -5.14 5.69
CA ILE A 38 -1.47 -4.77 4.34
C ILE A 38 -0.34 -4.60 3.32
N THR A 39 0.85 -4.23 3.76
CA THR A 39 2.05 -4.07 2.92
C THR A 39 2.69 -5.38 2.52
N ALA A 40 2.50 -6.44 3.32
CA ALA A 40 3.19 -7.72 3.18
C ALA A 40 2.36 -8.80 2.45
N ILE A 41 1.04 -8.63 2.37
CA ILE A 41 0.11 -9.67 1.91
C ILE A 41 -0.26 -9.58 0.43
N LYS A 42 0.20 -8.59 -0.31
CA LYS A 42 -0.22 -8.34 -1.70
C LYS A 42 -0.01 -9.56 -2.61
N GLU A 43 1.16 -10.18 -2.58
CA GLU A 43 1.48 -11.34 -3.40
C GLU A 43 0.61 -12.54 -3.07
N GLN A 44 0.35 -12.75 -1.79
CA GLN A 44 -0.51 -13.82 -1.29
C GLN A 44 -1.96 -13.62 -1.75
N VAL A 45 -2.48 -12.41 -1.64
CA VAL A 45 -3.82 -12.05 -2.10
C VAL A 45 -3.95 -12.22 -3.61
N ASP A 46 -3.00 -11.75 -4.39
CA ASP A 46 -2.99 -11.90 -5.86
C ASP A 46 -2.94 -13.37 -6.27
N CYS A 47 -2.12 -14.19 -5.61
CA CYS A 47 -2.03 -15.62 -5.86
C CYS A 47 -3.36 -16.34 -5.56
N ILE A 48 -3.97 -16.07 -4.42
CA ILE A 48 -5.27 -16.65 -4.04
C ILE A 48 -6.36 -16.23 -5.03
N LYS A 49 -6.37 -14.97 -5.43
CA LYS A 49 -7.32 -14.47 -6.43
C LYS A 49 -7.22 -15.22 -7.75
N GLN A 50 -6.02 -15.42 -8.28
CA GLN A 50 -5.81 -16.17 -9.52
C GLN A 50 -6.25 -17.63 -9.39
N LEU A 51 -5.90 -18.27 -8.30
CA LEU A 51 -6.28 -19.67 -8.04
C LEU A 51 -7.78 -19.84 -7.85
N PHE A 52 -8.44 -18.90 -7.16
CA PHE A 52 -9.88 -18.90 -6.96
C PHE A 52 -10.62 -18.82 -8.29
N TYR A 53 -10.28 -17.89 -9.17
CA TYR A 53 -10.93 -17.76 -10.47
C TYR A 53 -10.63 -18.94 -11.39
N LYS A 54 -9.44 -19.50 -11.35
CA LYS A 54 -9.10 -20.70 -12.09
C LYS A 54 -9.98 -21.88 -11.66
N ARG A 55 -10.15 -22.11 -10.36
CA ARG A 55 -11.02 -23.14 -9.80
C ARG A 55 -12.48 -22.90 -10.16
N HIS A 56 -12.92 -21.67 -10.05
CA HIS A 56 -14.28 -21.27 -10.41
C HIS A 56 -14.61 -21.58 -11.88
N GLN A 57 -13.70 -21.26 -12.80
CA GLN A 57 -13.85 -21.59 -14.21
C GLN A 57 -13.85 -23.10 -14.48
N GLN A 58 -13.02 -23.86 -13.79
CA GLN A 58 -12.99 -25.32 -13.92
C GLN A 58 -14.31 -25.95 -13.47
N GLU A 59 -14.85 -25.53 -12.33
CA GLU A 59 -16.15 -26.02 -11.83
C GLU A 59 -17.31 -25.66 -12.76
N LEU A 60 -17.32 -24.46 -13.34
CA LEU A 60 -18.30 -24.05 -14.33
C LEU A 60 -18.22 -24.90 -15.60
N ALA A 61 -17.02 -25.20 -16.10
CA ALA A 61 -16.81 -26.06 -17.26
C ALA A 61 -17.28 -27.50 -17.00
N GLU A 62 -17.04 -28.06 -15.82
CA GLU A 62 -17.51 -29.39 -15.40
C GLU A 62 -19.05 -29.46 -15.38
N VAL A 63 -19.71 -28.44 -14.82
CA VAL A 63 -21.18 -28.35 -14.78
C VAL A 63 -21.76 -28.28 -16.21
N THR A 64 -21.19 -27.46 -17.08
CA THR A 64 -21.63 -27.35 -18.48
C THR A 64 -21.49 -28.67 -19.23
N THR A 65 -20.37 -29.37 -19.04
CA THR A 65 -20.15 -30.69 -19.64
C THR A 65 -21.16 -31.72 -19.15
N GLN A 66 -21.49 -31.73 -17.85
CA GLN A 66 -22.52 -32.63 -17.29
C GLN A 66 -23.90 -32.32 -17.85
N GLU A 67 -24.28 -31.06 -17.96
CA GLU A 67 -25.56 -30.65 -18.57
C GLU A 67 -25.65 -31.08 -20.04
N GLU A 68 -24.59 -30.97 -20.83
CA GLU A 68 -24.53 -31.42 -22.21
C GLU A 68 -24.72 -32.93 -22.32
N VAL A 69 -24.08 -33.70 -21.44
CA VAL A 69 -24.22 -35.17 -21.38
C VAL A 69 -25.63 -35.57 -20.98
N GLU A 70 -26.24 -34.91 -20.01
CA GLU A 70 -27.62 -35.15 -19.59
C GLU A 70 -28.63 -34.87 -20.72
N ILE A 71 -28.42 -33.81 -21.49
CA ILE A 71 -29.24 -33.49 -22.68
C ILE A 71 -29.09 -34.54 -23.79
N GLU A 72 -27.88 -35.02 -24.07
CA GLU A 72 -27.64 -36.08 -25.05
C GLU A 72 -28.30 -37.40 -24.62
N ASN A 73 -28.43 -37.69 -23.34
CA ASN A 73 -29.09 -38.86 -22.81
C ASN A 73 -30.64 -38.75 -22.80
N GLY A 74 -31.19 -37.60 -23.21
CA GLY A 74 -32.62 -37.38 -23.30
C GLY A 74 -33.32 -37.13 -21.96
N GLU A 75 -32.58 -36.74 -20.96
CA GLU A 75 -33.11 -36.29 -19.69
C GLU A 75 -33.65 -34.85 -19.81
N ASP A 76 -34.85 -34.62 -19.29
CA ASP A 76 -35.42 -33.28 -19.22
C ASP A 76 -34.65 -32.48 -18.16
N VAL A 77 -33.62 -31.76 -18.61
CA VAL A 77 -32.86 -30.88 -17.73
C VAL A 77 -33.56 -29.51 -17.71
N GLU A 78 -34.26 -29.23 -16.62
CA GLU A 78 -34.66 -27.85 -16.35
C GLU A 78 -33.40 -26.98 -16.28
N PRO A 79 -33.35 -25.85 -17.03
CA PRO A 79 -32.20 -24.95 -16.95
C PRO A 79 -32.02 -24.55 -15.47
N LYS A 80 -30.94 -25.02 -14.85
CA LYS A 80 -30.56 -24.60 -13.50
C LYS A 80 -30.40 -23.09 -13.54
N GLN A 81 -31.37 -22.37 -13.00
CA GLN A 81 -31.20 -20.93 -12.79
C GLN A 81 -29.83 -20.73 -12.16
N LYS A 82 -29.08 -19.75 -12.65
CA LYS A 82 -27.82 -19.32 -12.03
C LYS A 82 -28.09 -19.07 -10.55
N GLN A 83 -27.95 -20.10 -9.71
CA GLN A 83 -28.02 -19.93 -8.28
C GLN A 83 -26.84 -19.06 -7.87
N ALA A 84 -27.13 -18.05 -7.04
CA ALA A 84 -26.09 -17.23 -6.45
C ALA A 84 -25.06 -18.14 -5.75
N ASP A 85 -23.79 -18.04 -6.14
CA ASP A 85 -22.71 -18.80 -5.55
C ASP A 85 -22.29 -18.15 -4.22
N PRO A 86 -22.58 -18.74 -3.06
CA PRO A 86 -22.26 -18.16 -1.77
C PRO A 86 -20.76 -18.04 -1.54
N VAL A 87 -19.96 -18.94 -2.10
CA VAL A 87 -18.48 -18.92 -2.00
C VAL A 87 -17.91 -17.75 -2.78
N GLU A 88 -18.41 -17.50 -3.99
CA GLU A 88 -18.02 -16.32 -4.79
C GLU A 88 -18.44 -15.03 -4.09
N ALA A 89 -19.62 -14.98 -3.51
CA ALA A 89 -20.09 -13.79 -2.76
C ALA A 89 -19.19 -13.50 -1.55
N GLU A 90 -18.79 -14.54 -0.81
CA GLU A 90 -17.87 -14.41 0.31
C GLU A 90 -16.47 -13.96 -0.16
N PHE A 91 -15.96 -14.54 -1.23
CA PHE A 91 -14.70 -14.12 -1.85
C PHE A 91 -14.72 -12.62 -2.22
N LYS A 92 -15.76 -12.16 -2.90
CA LYS A 92 -15.91 -10.74 -3.26
C LYS A 92 -16.01 -9.84 -2.02
N ALA A 93 -16.69 -10.28 -0.96
CA ALA A 93 -16.78 -9.54 0.29
C ALA A 93 -15.40 -9.39 0.96
N VAL A 94 -14.61 -10.46 1.03
CA VAL A 94 -13.25 -10.42 1.60
C VAL A 94 -12.31 -9.57 0.74
N MET A 95 -12.40 -9.66 -0.58
CA MET A 95 -11.64 -8.79 -1.49
C MET A 95 -12.03 -7.32 -1.33
N GLY A 96 -13.29 -7.03 -1.06
CA GLY A 96 -13.77 -5.69 -0.72
C GLY A 96 -13.12 -5.14 0.54
N ILE A 97 -13.06 -5.94 1.60
CA ILE A 97 -12.38 -5.58 2.85
C ILE A 97 -10.89 -5.32 2.61
N TYR A 98 -10.22 -6.17 1.85
CA TYR A 98 -8.82 -5.97 1.48
C TYR A 98 -8.60 -4.63 0.74
N ARG A 99 -9.44 -4.32 -0.25
CA ARG A 99 -9.35 -3.05 -1.00
C ARG A 99 -9.57 -1.84 -0.11
N GLU A 100 -10.52 -1.90 0.81
CA GLU A 100 -10.78 -0.82 1.78
C GLU A 100 -9.59 -0.61 2.71
N LYS A 101 -9.02 -1.68 3.27
CA LYS A 101 -7.82 -1.60 4.11
C LYS A 101 -6.62 -1.03 3.37
N ARG A 102 -6.42 -1.45 2.13
CA ARG A 102 -5.34 -0.94 1.28
C ARG A 102 -5.54 0.54 0.93
N ALA A 103 -6.75 0.93 0.56
CA ALA A 103 -7.09 2.32 0.29
C ALA A 103 -6.87 3.22 1.51
N ALA A 104 -7.28 2.77 2.69
CA ALA A 104 -7.04 3.49 3.95
C ALA A 104 -5.55 3.62 4.28
N TYR A 105 -4.77 2.57 4.07
CA TYR A 105 -3.32 2.59 4.24
C TYR A 105 -2.65 3.59 3.29
N LEU A 106 -2.98 3.56 2.00
CA LEU A 106 -2.42 4.49 1.01
C LEU A 106 -2.84 5.93 1.30
N ALA A 107 -4.08 6.16 1.71
CA ALA A 107 -4.56 7.49 2.10
C ALA A 107 -3.83 8.02 3.34
N ALA A 108 -3.51 7.16 4.32
CA ALA A 108 -2.73 7.54 5.49
C ALA A 108 -1.29 7.92 5.12
N ILE A 109 -0.65 7.18 4.20
CA ILE A 109 0.68 7.52 3.68
C ILE A 109 0.65 8.86 2.95
N ASP A 110 -0.32 9.08 2.07
CA ASP A 110 -0.45 10.33 1.33
C ASP A 110 -0.66 11.53 2.26
N ALA A 111 -1.46 11.36 3.32
CA ALA A 111 -1.67 12.36 4.35
C ALA A 111 -0.39 12.66 5.13
N GLU A 112 0.40 11.65 5.48
CA GLU A 112 1.70 11.79 6.14
C GLU A 112 2.69 12.54 5.24
N TYR A 113 2.78 12.16 3.96
CA TYR A 113 3.64 12.85 2.99
C TYR A 113 3.25 14.33 2.82
N ALA A 114 1.96 14.62 2.74
CA ALA A 114 1.48 16.00 2.66
C ALA A 114 1.83 16.81 3.91
N ALA A 115 1.65 16.25 5.10
CA ALA A 115 2.03 16.89 6.35
C ALA A 115 3.55 17.14 6.45
N ASN A 116 4.35 16.17 6.03
CA ASN A 116 5.81 16.31 5.99
C ASN A 116 6.25 17.39 4.98
N LEU A 117 5.60 17.45 3.82
CA LEU A 117 5.85 18.51 2.83
C LEU A 117 5.56 19.90 3.39
N GLU A 118 4.43 20.10 4.06
CA GLU A 118 4.09 21.37 4.71
C GLU A 118 5.13 21.78 5.75
N LYS A 119 5.58 20.84 6.57
CA LYS A 119 6.64 21.08 7.58
C LYS A 119 7.96 21.47 6.93
N LYS A 120 8.36 20.82 5.86
CA LYS A 120 9.58 21.13 5.11
C LYS A 120 9.48 22.50 4.42
N GLN A 121 8.34 22.82 3.82
CA GLN A 121 8.10 24.14 3.25
C GLN A 121 8.13 25.25 4.30
N ALA A 122 7.60 24.99 5.50
CA ALA A 122 7.67 25.93 6.62
C ALA A 122 9.12 26.19 7.07
N ILE A 123 9.97 25.17 7.08
CA ILE A 123 11.41 25.32 7.39
C ILE A 123 12.10 26.15 6.31
N ILE A 124 11.83 25.92 5.04
CA ILE A 124 12.38 26.70 3.93
C ILE A 124 11.98 28.19 4.06
N ALA A 125 10.72 28.48 4.39
CA ALA A 125 10.26 29.83 4.63
C ALA A 125 10.97 30.49 5.82
N LYS A 126 11.23 29.76 6.89
CA LYS A 126 12.02 30.24 8.03
C LYS A 126 13.49 30.49 7.68
N LEU A 127 14.10 29.64 6.83
CA LEU A 127 15.45 29.85 6.31
C LEU A 127 15.54 31.11 5.47
N GLU A 128 14.59 31.30 4.59
CA GLU A 128 14.49 32.53 3.76
C GLU A 128 14.40 33.77 4.64
N ALA A 129 13.52 33.76 5.63
CA ALA A 129 13.38 34.87 6.59
C ALA A 129 14.65 35.10 7.41
N LEU A 130 15.33 34.02 7.81
CA LEU A 130 16.58 34.10 8.58
C LEU A 130 17.72 34.72 7.78
N ILE A 131 17.83 34.42 6.49
CA ILE A 131 18.82 35.00 5.58
C ILE A 131 18.55 36.48 5.35
N ALA A 132 17.28 36.88 5.28
CA ALA A 132 16.86 38.28 5.10
C ALA A 132 17.00 39.13 6.37
N ASN A 133 17.22 38.52 7.55
CA ASN A 133 17.30 39.21 8.82
C ASN A 133 18.71 39.78 9.03
N GLU A 134 18.80 41.08 9.33
CA GLU A 134 20.05 41.79 9.65
C GLU A 134 20.43 41.73 11.16
N GLY A 135 20.02 40.67 11.85
CA GLY A 135 20.27 40.48 13.30
C GLY A 135 21.69 40.06 13.64
N ASP A 136 21.89 39.69 14.91
CA ASP A 136 23.17 39.15 15.40
C ASP A 136 23.54 37.85 14.69
N LEU A 137 24.76 37.77 14.18
CA LEU A 137 25.26 36.61 13.43
C LEU A 137 25.25 35.31 14.26
N ASN A 138 25.61 35.39 15.55
CA ASN A 138 25.65 34.21 16.41
C ASN A 138 24.24 33.65 16.69
N GLU A 139 23.27 34.54 16.89
CA GLU A 139 21.87 34.14 17.04
C GLU A 139 21.34 33.55 15.75
N THR A 140 21.70 34.11 14.60
CA THR A 140 21.34 33.60 13.28
C THR A 140 21.91 32.22 13.02
N ILE A 141 23.17 31.96 13.35
CA ILE A 141 23.79 30.64 13.24
C ILE A 141 23.11 29.63 14.15
N ALA A 142 22.80 30.01 15.41
CA ALA A 142 22.10 29.13 16.33
C ALA A 142 20.70 28.74 15.82
N ALA A 143 19.95 29.72 15.31
CA ALA A 143 18.63 29.48 14.70
C ALA A 143 18.73 28.56 13.46
N PHE A 144 19.73 28.75 12.62
CA PHE A 144 19.97 27.91 11.45
C PHE A 144 20.23 26.45 11.82
N ARG A 145 21.03 26.19 12.85
CA ARG A 145 21.30 24.84 13.37
C ARG A 145 20.03 24.15 13.87
N ILE A 146 19.16 24.89 14.53
CA ILE A 146 17.87 24.39 14.99
C ILE A 146 17.02 23.97 13.79
N LEU A 147 16.93 24.79 12.76
CA LEU A 147 16.19 24.49 11.53
C LEU A 147 16.76 23.28 10.77
N GLN A 148 18.09 23.13 10.74
CA GLN A 148 18.72 21.95 10.15
C GLN A 148 18.34 20.65 10.89
N ASN A 149 18.31 20.71 12.22
CA ASN A 149 17.91 19.55 13.04
C ASN A 149 16.43 19.22 12.87
N GLU A 150 15.56 20.22 12.86
CA GLU A 150 14.13 20.04 12.57
C GLU A 150 13.90 19.42 11.17
N TRP A 151 14.64 19.83 10.17
CA TRP A 151 14.58 19.25 8.82
C TRP A 151 14.89 17.75 8.81
N LYS A 152 15.91 17.35 9.54
CA LYS A 152 16.33 15.94 9.63
C LYS A 152 15.31 15.06 10.34
N GLU A 153 14.55 15.61 11.28
CA GLU A 153 13.52 14.90 12.03
C GLU A 153 12.22 14.73 11.24
N ILE A 154 12.00 15.53 10.19
CA ILE A 154 10.82 15.40 9.33
C ILE A 154 10.96 14.15 8.47
N GLY A 155 9.90 13.33 8.44
CA GLY A 155 9.83 12.12 7.64
C GLY A 155 9.79 12.38 6.12
N PRO A 156 9.66 11.33 5.32
CA PRO A 156 9.69 11.41 3.87
C PRO A 156 8.49 12.17 3.30
N VAL A 157 8.69 12.74 2.13
CA VAL A 157 7.63 13.35 1.29
C VAL A 157 7.37 12.46 0.07
N SER A 158 6.28 12.75 -0.66
CA SER A 158 5.98 12.03 -1.89
C SER A 158 7.16 12.12 -2.88
N PRO A 159 7.49 11.01 -3.58
CA PRO A 159 8.56 10.99 -4.59
C PRO A 159 8.45 12.10 -5.64
N THR A 160 7.24 12.57 -5.93
CA THR A 160 6.99 13.67 -6.88
C THR A 160 7.55 15.01 -6.40
N HIS A 161 7.72 15.22 -5.10
CA HIS A 161 8.18 16.46 -4.49
C HIS A 161 9.62 16.41 -3.94
N VAL A 162 10.20 15.22 -3.81
CA VAL A 162 11.51 15.02 -3.16
C VAL A 162 12.60 15.88 -3.80
N THR A 163 12.74 15.85 -5.12
CA THR A 163 13.81 16.56 -5.84
C THR A 163 13.64 18.06 -5.74
N GLU A 164 12.42 18.56 -5.89
CA GLU A 164 12.13 20.01 -5.87
C GLU A 164 12.35 20.59 -4.48
N ILE A 165 11.80 19.97 -3.45
CA ILE A 165 11.94 20.43 -2.07
C ILE A 165 13.40 20.40 -1.59
N TRP A 166 14.17 19.42 -2.03
CA TRP A 166 15.59 19.30 -1.74
C TRP A 166 16.41 20.41 -2.41
N LYS A 167 16.10 20.74 -3.66
CA LYS A 167 16.74 21.85 -4.38
C LYS A 167 16.49 23.20 -3.70
N GLU A 168 15.26 23.46 -3.28
CA GLU A 168 14.91 24.70 -2.58
C GLU A 168 15.66 24.80 -1.23
N TYR A 169 15.66 23.72 -0.46
CA TYR A 169 16.38 23.66 0.81
C TYR A 169 17.88 23.92 0.63
N ASN A 170 18.52 23.23 -0.32
CA ASN A 170 19.94 23.42 -0.60
C ASN A 170 20.25 24.83 -1.08
N HIS A 171 19.40 25.43 -1.89
CA HIS A 171 19.57 26.81 -2.36
C HIS A 171 19.67 27.79 -1.20
N TYR A 172 18.75 27.74 -0.25
CA TYR A 172 18.79 28.61 0.94
C TYR A 172 19.93 28.26 1.89
N GLN A 173 20.27 26.99 2.00
CA GLN A 173 21.42 26.55 2.79
C GLN A 173 22.74 27.10 2.26
N GLU A 174 22.94 27.08 0.95
CA GLU A 174 24.12 27.68 0.29
C GLU A 174 24.16 29.19 0.49
N GLN A 175 23.05 29.89 0.32
CA GLN A 175 22.95 31.32 0.58
C GLN A 175 23.31 31.65 2.04
N PHE A 176 22.90 30.82 2.98
CA PHE A 176 23.24 31.02 4.39
C PHE A 176 24.75 30.88 4.64
N TYR A 177 25.38 29.86 4.06
CA TYR A 177 26.83 29.70 4.18
C TYR A 177 27.61 30.83 3.53
N ASP A 178 27.14 31.34 2.41
CA ASP A 178 27.74 32.52 1.78
C ASP A 178 27.62 33.77 2.67
N LEU A 179 26.48 33.94 3.31
CA LEU A 179 26.26 35.01 4.28
C LEU A 179 27.26 34.93 5.46
N ILE A 180 27.51 33.77 5.99
CA ILE A 180 28.48 33.52 7.05
C ILE A 180 29.90 33.91 6.58
N LYS A 181 30.29 33.46 5.39
CA LYS A 181 31.63 33.77 4.84
C LYS A 181 31.86 35.28 4.66
N ILE A 182 30.86 36.01 4.16
CA ILE A 182 30.93 37.46 3.99
C ILE A 182 31.09 38.18 5.33
N ASN A 183 30.40 37.75 6.36
CA ASN A 183 30.42 38.40 7.69
C ASN A 183 31.59 37.92 8.58
N ALA A 184 32.27 36.82 8.23
CA ALA A 184 33.47 36.36 8.93
C ALA A 184 34.78 36.96 8.40
N ALA A 185 34.71 37.66 7.28
CA ALA A 185 35.83 38.44 6.75
C ALA A 185 35.82 39.86 7.35
#